data_76761bef457a6779387a245bd9c934a9
#
_entry.id   76761bef457a6779387a245bd9c934a9
#
_cell.length_a   1.000
_cell.length_b   1.000
_cell.length_c   1.000
_cell.angle_alpha   90.00
_cell.angle_beta   90.00
_cell.angle_gamma   90.00
#
_symmetry.space_group_name_H-M   'P 1'
#
loop_
_entity.id
_entity.type
_entity.pdbx_description
1 polymer ?
#
loop_
_entity_poly.entity_id
_entity_poly.type
_entity_poly.pdbx_seq_one_letter_code
_entity_poly.pdbx_strand_id
1 'polypeptide(L)'
;MKTSPIALGIALIFTPLAGAAPSAAEIISAAGVKGGLIVHLGAGDGTLTAALRLNEGYMVQGLDVDGASVQRARMSLRAKGLYGSVSVERYDGVTLPYIENFVNLLVAEELGKVTLEEVNRVLVPEGVAYFKKGGAWTKVVKPRPDDIDEWTHYFHGPSGNAVAQDKVVAPPR
;
A
#
# COMPACT_ATOMS: atom_id res chain seq x y z
N MET A 1 28.78 8.56 -15.69
CA MET A 1 27.77 7.67 -15.09
C MET A 1 27.92 7.77 -13.57
N LYS A 2 27.03 8.52 -12.90
CA LYS A 2 26.99 8.61 -11.44
C LYS A 2 25.93 7.67 -10.95
N THR A 3 26.32 6.58 -10.31
CA THR A 3 25.42 5.68 -9.60
C THR A 3 25.04 6.35 -8.29
N SER A 4 23.78 6.77 -8.17
CA SER A 4 23.21 7.20 -6.89
C SER A 4 23.08 6.00 -5.97
N PRO A 5 23.46 6.11 -4.69
CA PRO A 5 23.22 5.06 -3.71
C PRO A 5 21.72 5.02 -3.39
N ILE A 6 21.13 3.84 -3.53
CA ILE A 6 19.79 3.54 -3.04
C ILE A 6 19.85 3.63 -1.52
N ALA A 7 19.22 4.64 -0.94
CA ALA A 7 19.07 4.75 0.51
C ALA A 7 18.21 3.59 1.01
N LEU A 8 18.86 2.65 1.69
CA LEU A 8 18.23 1.51 2.35
C LEU A 8 17.46 2.03 3.57
N GLY A 9 16.15 2.19 3.43
CA GLY A 9 15.28 2.60 4.54
C GLY A 9 15.39 1.64 5.71
N ILE A 10 15.49 2.18 6.92
CA ILE A 10 15.59 1.43 8.19
C ILE A 10 14.31 0.62 8.36
N ALA A 11 14.41 -0.70 8.27
CA ALA A 11 13.32 -1.63 8.59
C ALA A 11 13.19 -1.73 10.11
N LEU A 12 12.15 -1.13 10.69
CA LEU A 12 11.76 -1.39 12.08
C LEU A 12 11.13 -2.79 12.15
N ILE A 13 11.88 -3.73 12.71
CA ILE A 13 11.38 -5.09 12.97
C ILE A 13 10.55 -5.02 14.24
N PHE A 14 9.23 -5.08 14.08
CA PHE A 14 8.31 -5.32 15.20
C PHE A 14 8.17 -6.85 15.34
N THR A 15 8.69 -7.42 16.44
CA THR A 15 8.51 -8.84 16.73
C THR A 15 7.14 -9.06 17.37
N PRO A 16 6.15 -9.62 16.67
CA PRO A 16 4.92 -10.07 17.31
C PRO A 16 5.19 -11.36 18.08
N LEU A 17 4.55 -11.48 19.23
CA LEU A 17 4.45 -12.71 20.01
C LEU A 17 3.93 -13.84 19.10
N ALA A 18 4.64 -14.95 19.05
CA ALA A 18 4.34 -16.07 18.16
C ALA A 18 2.94 -16.66 18.48
N GLY A 19 2.03 -16.70 17.50
CA GLY A 19 0.82 -17.52 17.64
C GLY A 19 -0.34 -17.23 16.71
N ALA A 20 -0.75 -16.00 16.47
CA ALA A 20 -1.91 -15.71 15.62
C ALA A 20 -1.56 -14.71 14.51
N ALA A 21 -2.22 -14.84 13.35
CA ALA A 21 -2.15 -13.81 12.33
C ALA A 21 -2.74 -12.51 12.88
N PRO A 22 -2.10 -11.35 12.67
CA PRO A 22 -2.61 -10.09 13.17
C PRO A 22 -3.99 -9.78 12.56
N SER A 23 -4.87 -9.23 13.36
CA SER A 23 -6.16 -8.73 12.91
C SER A 23 -5.98 -7.53 11.96
N ALA A 24 -7.01 -7.22 11.17
CA ALA A 24 -7.00 -6.06 10.29
C ALA A 24 -6.73 -4.74 11.04
N ALA A 25 -7.28 -4.60 12.25
CA ALA A 25 -7.05 -3.43 13.09
C ALA A 25 -5.59 -3.30 13.55
N GLU A 26 -4.97 -4.42 13.93
CA GLU A 26 -3.55 -4.45 14.31
C GLU A 26 -2.65 -4.14 13.11
N ILE A 27 -2.97 -4.68 11.91
CA ILE A 27 -2.25 -4.39 10.67
C ILE A 27 -2.28 -2.88 10.37
N ILE A 28 -3.46 -2.26 10.38
CA ILE A 28 -3.61 -0.84 10.08
C ILE A 28 -2.94 0.03 11.15
N SER A 29 -3.08 -0.35 12.43
CA SER A 29 -2.41 0.34 13.54
C SER A 29 -0.89 0.28 13.42
N ALA A 30 -0.33 -0.90 13.14
CA ALA A 30 1.10 -1.09 12.93
C ALA A 30 1.62 -0.35 11.69
N ALA A 31 0.82 -0.32 10.61
CA ALA A 31 1.13 0.46 9.42
C ALA A 31 1.12 1.96 9.71
N GLY A 32 0.22 2.46 10.56
CA GLY A 32 0.06 3.87 10.87
C GLY A 32 -0.66 4.67 9.78
N VAL A 33 -1.30 3.99 8.83
CA VAL A 33 -2.04 4.62 7.72
C VAL A 33 -3.43 5.02 8.22
N LYS A 34 -3.85 6.27 7.93
CA LYS A 34 -5.11 6.83 8.44
C LYS A 34 -6.27 6.79 7.44
N GLY A 35 -6.02 6.40 6.20
CA GLY A 35 -7.02 6.33 5.13
C GLY A 35 -6.39 6.10 3.76
N GLY A 36 -7.21 6.07 2.72
CA GLY A 36 -6.80 5.90 1.33
C GLY A 36 -6.96 4.47 0.81
N LEU A 37 -6.21 4.13 -0.24
CA LEU A 37 -6.29 2.82 -0.88
C LEU A 37 -5.42 1.79 -0.17
N ILE A 38 -6.06 0.71 0.26
CA ILE A 38 -5.40 -0.49 0.78
C ILE A 38 -5.46 -1.58 -0.30
N VAL A 39 -4.32 -2.14 -0.64
CA VAL A 39 -4.21 -3.30 -1.53
C VAL A 39 -3.84 -4.53 -0.71
N HIS A 40 -4.63 -5.60 -0.81
CA HIS A 40 -4.40 -6.88 -0.15
C HIS A 40 -4.05 -7.95 -1.18
N LEU A 41 -2.82 -8.44 -1.16
CA LEU A 41 -2.37 -9.54 -2.02
C LEU A 41 -2.69 -10.89 -1.39
N GLY A 42 -3.24 -11.80 -2.17
CA GLY A 42 -3.71 -13.09 -1.71
C GLY A 42 -5.07 -12.97 -1.01
N ALA A 43 -6.06 -12.42 -1.70
CA ALA A 43 -7.38 -12.12 -1.13
C ALA A 43 -8.14 -13.35 -0.60
N GLY A 44 -7.86 -14.55 -1.09
CA GLY A 44 -8.43 -15.80 -0.62
C GLY A 44 -9.96 -15.84 -0.67
N ASP A 45 -10.61 -15.92 0.48
CA ASP A 45 -12.07 -15.87 0.64
C ASP A 45 -12.62 -14.44 0.83
N GLY A 46 -11.75 -13.44 0.87
CA GLY A 46 -12.09 -12.03 1.07
C GLY A 46 -12.33 -11.62 2.52
N THR A 47 -12.14 -12.51 3.49
CA THR A 47 -12.42 -12.20 4.92
C THR A 47 -11.51 -11.10 5.44
N LEU A 48 -10.20 -11.22 5.28
CA LEU A 48 -9.26 -10.18 5.69
C LEU A 48 -9.42 -8.92 4.84
N THR A 49 -9.65 -9.08 3.51
CA THR A 49 -9.90 -7.95 2.62
C THR A 49 -11.09 -7.11 3.08
N ALA A 50 -12.18 -7.75 3.49
CA ALA A 50 -13.35 -7.07 4.04
C ALA A 50 -13.03 -6.37 5.38
N ALA A 51 -12.29 -7.04 6.26
CA ALA A 51 -11.95 -6.53 7.60
C ALA A 51 -10.99 -5.33 7.55
N LEU A 52 -10.15 -5.20 6.52
CA LEU A 52 -9.25 -4.06 6.34
C LEU A 52 -10.00 -2.74 6.10
N ARG A 53 -11.27 -2.77 5.72
CA ARG A 53 -12.10 -1.57 5.65
C ARG A 53 -12.68 -1.22 7.03
N LEU A 54 -11.85 -0.67 7.93
CA LEU A 54 -12.27 -0.33 9.29
C LEU A 54 -13.31 0.81 9.34
N ASN A 55 -13.29 1.72 8.37
CA ASN A 55 -14.21 2.86 8.27
C ASN A 55 -14.29 3.34 6.81
N GLU A 56 -15.05 4.42 6.58
CA GLU A 56 -15.29 4.99 5.24
C GLU A 56 -14.06 5.67 4.63
N GLY A 57 -13.05 6.00 5.41
CA GLY A 57 -11.78 6.57 4.94
C GLY A 57 -10.90 5.59 4.19
N TYR A 58 -11.26 4.28 4.19
CA TYR A 58 -10.50 3.23 3.50
C TYR A 58 -11.27 2.66 2.32
N MET A 59 -10.62 2.64 1.17
CA MET A 59 -11.00 1.83 0.01
C MET A 59 -10.08 0.61 -0.02
N VAL A 60 -10.64 -0.60 -0.17
CA VAL A 60 -9.84 -1.83 -0.12
C VAL A 60 -10.00 -2.61 -1.41
N GLN A 61 -8.88 -2.97 -2.02
CA GLN A 61 -8.85 -3.86 -3.17
C GLN A 61 -8.02 -5.10 -2.87
N GLY A 62 -8.67 -6.26 -2.93
CA GLY A 62 -7.99 -7.54 -2.90
C GLY A 62 -7.50 -7.94 -4.29
N LEU A 63 -6.32 -8.51 -4.37
CA LEU A 63 -5.78 -9.10 -5.59
C LEU A 63 -5.45 -10.56 -5.33
N ASP A 64 -5.84 -11.43 -6.26
CA ASP A 64 -5.52 -12.86 -6.20
C ASP A 64 -5.20 -13.39 -7.60
N VAL A 65 -4.31 -14.37 -7.67
CA VAL A 65 -3.96 -15.04 -8.92
C VAL A 65 -4.95 -16.14 -9.29
N ASP A 66 -5.63 -16.71 -8.27
CA ASP A 66 -6.62 -17.76 -8.45
C ASP A 66 -8.02 -17.19 -8.70
N GLY A 67 -8.54 -17.44 -9.89
CA GLY A 67 -9.89 -16.99 -10.28
C GLY A 67 -11.01 -17.56 -9.41
N ALA A 68 -10.85 -18.77 -8.84
CA ALA A 68 -11.85 -19.37 -7.96
C ALA A 68 -11.89 -18.64 -6.61
N SER A 69 -10.74 -18.25 -6.07
CA SER A 69 -10.61 -17.42 -4.87
C SER A 69 -11.26 -16.06 -5.09
N VAL A 70 -11.01 -15.40 -6.22
CA VAL A 70 -11.64 -14.13 -6.59
C VAL A 70 -13.17 -14.24 -6.60
N GLN A 71 -13.73 -15.30 -7.19
CA GLN A 71 -15.18 -15.48 -7.22
C GLN A 71 -15.77 -15.71 -5.82
N ARG A 72 -15.13 -16.54 -4.98
CA ARG A 72 -15.55 -16.74 -3.58
C ARG A 72 -15.55 -15.43 -2.80
N ALA A 73 -14.45 -14.67 -2.89
CA ALA A 73 -14.33 -13.37 -2.24
C ALA A 73 -15.41 -12.39 -2.70
N ARG A 74 -15.68 -12.29 -4.00
CA ARG A 74 -16.72 -11.42 -4.54
C ARG A 74 -18.11 -11.80 -4.02
N MET A 75 -18.43 -13.09 -3.94
CA MET A 75 -19.71 -13.55 -3.37
C MET A 75 -19.81 -13.19 -1.89
N SER A 76 -18.74 -13.41 -1.11
CA SER A 76 -18.69 -13.06 0.31
C SER A 76 -18.89 -11.55 0.53
N LEU A 77 -18.21 -10.70 -0.25
CA LEU A 77 -18.32 -9.24 -0.16
C LEU A 77 -19.72 -8.73 -0.53
N ARG A 78 -20.34 -9.32 -1.55
CA ARG A 78 -21.73 -8.99 -1.94
C ARG A 78 -22.72 -9.36 -0.84
N ALA A 79 -22.57 -10.55 -0.25
CA ALA A 79 -23.42 -11.00 0.85
C ALA A 79 -23.32 -10.10 2.10
N LYS A 80 -22.15 -9.45 2.31
CA LYS A 80 -21.91 -8.48 3.39
C LYS A 80 -22.32 -7.05 3.03
N GLY A 81 -22.76 -6.78 1.81
CA GLY A 81 -23.09 -5.43 1.33
C GLY A 81 -21.87 -4.50 1.20
N LEU A 82 -20.67 -5.05 1.11
CA LEU A 82 -19.42 -4.28 1.05
C LEU A 82 -18.89 -4.06 -0.37
N TYR A 83 -19.48 -4.74 -1.36
CA TYR A 83 -19.02 -4.65 -2.74
C TYR A 83 -19.17 -3.23 -3.30
N GLY A 84 -18.08 -2.69 -3.83
CA GLY A 84 -17.95 -1.31 -4.29
C GLY A 84 -16.85 -0.60 -3.51
N SER A 85 -16.99 -0.43 -2.21
CA SER A 85 -15.93 0.10 -1.33
C SER A 85 -14.85 -0.93 -0.98
N VAL A 86 -15.19 -2.22 -1.09
CA VAL A 86 -14.25 -3.34 -1.09
C VAL A 86 -14.44 -4.13 -2.37
N SER A 87 -13.40 -4.33 -3.16
CA SER A 87 -13.42 -5.09 -4.40
C SER A 87 -12.34 -6.17 -4.40
N VAL A 88 -12.49 -7.18 -5.26
CA VAL A 88 -11.46 -8.20 -5.47
C VAL A 88 -11.31 -8.45 -6.95
N GLU A 89 -10.07 -8.42 -7.43
CA GLU A 89 -9.72 -8.62 -8.82
C GLU A 89 -8.65 -9.70 -8.98
N ARG A 90 -8.66 -10.33 -10.18
CA ARG A 90 -7.60 -11.23 -10.57
C ARG A 90 -6.44 -10.46 -11.17
N TYR A 91 -5.20 -10.83 -10.84
CA TYR A 91 -4.00 -10.29 -11.46
C TYR A 91 -3.03 -11.41 -11.87
N ASP A 92 -1.93 -11.07 -12.53
CA ASP A 92 -0.96 -12.02 -13.09
C ASP A 92 0.02 -12.60 -12.06
N GLY A 93 0.02 -12.07 -10.83
CA GLY A 93 0.93 -12.47 -9.76
C GLY A 93 2.30 -11.80 -9.82
N VAL A 94 2.56 -10.91 -10.78
CA VAL A 94 3.86 -10.27 -11.02
C VAL A 94 3.73 -8.76 -11.00
N THR A 95 2.86 -8.21 -11.85
CA THR A 95 2.67 -6.77 -12.02
C THR A 95 1.42 -6.31 -11.31
N LEU A 96 1.55 -5.28 -10.49
CA LEU A 96 0.40 -4.69 -9.80
C LEU A 96 -0.35 -3.73 -10.74
N PRO A 97 -1.69 -3.86 -10.88
CA PRO A 97 -2.49 -3.11 -11.86
C PRO A 97 -2.74 -1.65 -11.43
N TYR A 98 -1.68 -0.99 -10.92
CA TYR A 98 -1.75 0.41 -10.48
C TYR A 98 -0.65 1.23 -11.13
N ILE A 99 -0.94 2.52 -11.29
CA ILE A 99 0.09 3.50 -11.61
C ILE A 99 1.05 3.69 -10.43
N GLU A 100 2.18 4.31 -10.66
CA GLU A 100 3.10 4.69 -9.59
C GLU A 100 2.48 5.68 -8.60
N ASN A 101 2.90 5.64 -7.34
CA ASN A 101 2.46 6.55 -6.28
C ASN A 101 0.93 6.59 -6.05
N PHE A 102 0.28 5.44 -6.02
CA PHE A 102 -1.19 5.37 -5.91
C PHE A 102 -1.70 4.65 -4.66
N VAL A 103 -0.94 3.71 -4.11
CA VAL A 103 -1.34 2.84 -3.01
C VAL A 103 -0.82 3.37 -1.67
N ASN A 104 -1.69 3.53 -0.68
CA ASN A 104 -1.30 3.98 0.66
C ASN A 104 -0.78 2.85 1.54
N LEU A 105 -1.42 1.68 1.48
CA LEU A 105 -1.03 0.50 2.23
C LEU A 105 -1.12 -0.75 1.35
N LEU A 106 -0.04 -1.50 1.26
CA LEU A 106 -0.04 -2.85 0.67
C LEU A 106 0.12 -3.88 1.79
N VAL A 107 -0.82 -4.82 1.86
CA VAL A 107 -0.81 -5.92 2.84
C VAL A 107 -0.65 -7.24 2.10
N ALA A 108 0.24 -8.11 2.56
CA ALA A 108 0.42 -9.44 2.00
C ALA A 108 0.89 -10.43 3.06
N GLU A 109 0.36 -11.65 3.07
CA GLU A 109 1.02 -12.74 3.78
C GLU A 109 2.28 -13.19 3.02
N GLU A 110 2.19 -13.26 1.70
CA GLU A 110 3.32 -13.56 0.82
C GLU A 110 3.26 -12.64 -0.41
N LEU A 111 4.40 -12.08 -0.78
CA LEU A 111 4.51 -11.28 -2.01
C LEU A 111 4.51 -12.15 -3.27
N GLY A 112 4.76 -13.45 -3.14
CA GLY A 112 4.85 -14.36 -4.27
C GLY A 112 5.95 -13.95 -5.24
N LYS A 113 5.58 -13.66 -6.50
CA LYS A 113 6.51 -13.18 -7.55
C LYS A 113 6.58 -11.66 -7.64
N VAL A 114 5.78 -10.92 -6.85
CA VAL A 114 5.82 -9.46 -6.83
C VAL A 114 7.11 -9.01 -6.16
N THR A 115 7.90 -8.20 -6.85
CA THR A 115 9.17 -7.70 -6.34
C THR A 115 8.97 -6.51 -5.40
N LEU A 116 9.93 -6.27 -4.51
CA LEU A 116 9.91 -5.07 -3.66
C LEU A 116 10.01 -3.77 -4.47
N GLU A 117 10.63 -3.82 -5.64
CA GLU A 117 10.68 -2.70 -6.57
C GLU A 117 9.28 -2.36 -7.11
N GLU A 118 8.50 -3.37 -7.50
CA GLU A 118 7.12 -3.21 -7.95
C GLU A 118 6.21 -2.70 -6.83
N VAL A 119 6.37 -3.24 -5.60
CA VAL A 119 5.68 -2.73 -4.42
C VAL A 119 6.03 -1.24 -4.20
N ASN A 120 7.31 -0.89 -4.26
CA ASN A 120 7.76 0.49 -4.08
C ASN A 120 7.26 1.42 -5.20
N ARG A 121 7.15 0.93 -6.44
CA ARG A 121 6.60 1.69 -7.57
C ARG A 121 5.18 2.17 -7.27
N VAL A 122 4.31 1.28 -6.81
CA VAL A 122 2.89 1.59 -6.61
C VAL A 122 2.59 2.35 -5.32
N LEU A 123 3.44 2.26 -4.30
CA LEU A 123 3.23 2.98 -3.04
C LEU A 123 3.37 4.50 -3.24
N VAL A 124 2.51 5.27 -2.58
CA VAL A 124 2.70 6.73 -2.44
C VAL A 124 3.96 7.03 -1.60
N PRO A 125 4.57 8.22 -1.70
CA PRO A 125 5.54 8.67 -0.71
C PRO A 125 4.97 8.50 0.71
N GLU A 126 5.77 7.94 1.64
CA GLU A 126 5.36 7.53 3.00
C GLU A 126 4.33 6.38 3.05
N GLY A 127 3.93 5.85 1.91
CA GLY A 127 3.10 4.64 1.82
C GLY A 127 3.81 3.43 2.42
N VAL A 128 3.01 2.49 2.90
CA VAL A 128 3.50 1.35 3.69
C VAL A 128 3.24 0.04 2.98
N ALA A 129 4.24 -0.83 2.93
CA ALA A 129 4.06 -2.26 2.70
C ALA A 129 4.17 -3.01 4.02
N TYR A 130 3.18 -3.83 4.34
CA TYR A 130 3.14 -4.67 5.53
C TYR A 130 2.93 -6.13 5.12
N PHE A 131 3.98 -6.93 5.20
CA PHE A 131 3.98 -8.29 4.68
C PHE A 131 4.85 -9.23 5.51
N LYS A 132 4.63 -10.55 5.38
CA LYS A 132 5.49 -11.54 6.02
C LYS A 132 6.77 -11.77 5.22
N LYS A 133 7.90 -11.74 5.93
CA LYS A 133 9.22 -12.13 5.42
C LYS A 133 9.88 -13.09 6.40
N GLY A 134 10.18 -14.30 5.97
CA GLY A 134 10.78 -15.31 6.87
C GLY A 134 9.89 -15.67 8.06
N GLY A 135 8.56 -15.64 7.91
CA GLY A 135 7.59 -15.95 8.98
C GLY A 135 7.23 -14.78 9.89
N ALA A 136 7.97 -13.66 9.83
CA ALA A 136 7.68 -12.46 10.62
C ALA A 136 7.06 -11.36 9.78
N TRP A 137 6.11 -10.62 10.36
CA TRP A 137 5.55 -9.44 9.73
C TRP A 137 6.57 -8.31 9.70
N THR A 138 6.74 -7.72 8.54
CA THR A 138 7.73 -6.68 8.26
C THR A 138 7.03 -5.45 7.70
N LYS A 139 7.37 -4.28 8.23
CA LYS A 139 6.92 -2.98 7.73
C LYS A 139 8.04 -2.35 6.90
N VAL A 140 7.70 -1.97 5.68
CA VAL A 140 8.56 -1.17 4.80
C VAL A 140 7.81 0.11 4.46
N VAL A 141 8.46 1.24 4.61
CA VAL A 141 7.89 2.56 4.28
C VAL A 141 8.62 3.11 3.07
N LYS A 142 7.89 3.57 2.07
CA LYS A 142 8.47 4.28 0.93
C LYS A 142 8.98 5.64 1.40
N PRO A 143 10.26 5.96 1.21
CA PRO A 143 10.76 7.27 1.57
C PRO A 143 10.09 8.36 0.73
N ARG A 144 9.90 9.53 1.32
CA ARG A 144 9.55 10.72 0.57
C ARG A 144 10.76 11.17 -0.26
N PRO A 145 10.62 11.45 -1.56
CA PRO A 145 11.70 12.03 -2.34
C PRO A 145 12.10 13.43 -1.83
N ASP A 146 13.40 13.69 -1.74
CA ASP A 146 13.94 15.00 -1.29
C ASP A 146 13.83 16.11 -2.35
N ASP A 147 13.40 15.74 -3.55
CA ASP A 147 13.25 16.61 -4.71
C ASP A 147 11.81 17.08 -4.95
N ILE A 148 10.88 16.66 -4.09
CA ILE A 148 9.50 17.12 -4.03
C ILE A 148 9.38 18.17 -2.94
N ASP A 149 8.95 19.37 -3.31
CA ASP A 149 8.72 20.48 -2.39
C ASP A 149 7.39 20.34 -1.62
N GLU A 150 7.24 21.06 -0.52
CA GLU A 150 6.05 21.05 0.32
C GLU A 150 5.39 22.43 0.39
N TRP A 151 4.12 22.48 0.04
CA TRP A 151 3.33 23.69 0.10
C TRP A 151 2.81 23.90 1.55
N THR A 152 3.57 24.65 2.37
CA THR A 152 3.30 24.77 3.81
C THR A 152 2.44 25.98 4.18
N HIS A 153 2.29 26.97 3.28
CA HIS A 153 1.56 28.21 3.51
C HIS A 153 0.68 28.55 2.31
N TYR A 154 -0.21 29.54 2.45
CA TYR A 154 -1.10 29.97 1.37
C TYR A 154 -0.35 30.38 0.09
N PHE A 155 0.84 30.96 0.21
CA PHE A 155 1.77 31.26 -0.88
C PHE A 155 3.05 30.42 -0.76
N HIS A 156 2.92 29.09 -0.71
CA HIS A 156 4.00 28.13 -0.65
C HIS A 156 4.83 28.19 0.66
N GLY A 157 5.44 29.31 0.97
CA GLY A 157 6.29 29.47 2.14
C GLY A 157 6.12 30.81 2.86
N PRO A 158 6.80 31.02 4.00
CA PRO A 158 6.72 32.28 4.78
C PRO A 158 7.17 33.53 4.01
N SER A 159 7.93 33.36 2.93
CA SER A 159 8.40 34.43 2.04
C SER A 159 7.30 35.03 1.15
N GLY A 160 6.12 34.37 1.07
CA GLY A 160 5.02 34.79 0.18
C GLY A 160 5.30 34.55 -1.31
N ASN A 161 6.30 33.75 -1.67
CA ASN A 161 6.56 33.36 -3.05
C ASN A 161 5.73 32.13 -3.41
N ALA A 162 4.83 32.26 -4.39
CA ALA A 162 3.94 31.18 -4.84
C ALA A 162 4.59 30.23 -5.87
N VAL A 163 5.88 29.94 -5.73
CA VAL A 163 6.64 29.05 -6.63
C VAL A 163 7.19 27.87 -5.84
N ALA A 164 6.75 26.66 -6.19
CA ALA A 164 7.33 25.42 -5.69
C ALA A 164 8.78 25.26 -6.18
N GLN A 165 9.62 24.67 -5.36
CA GLN A 165 11.03 24.42 -5.67
C GLN A 165 11.26 22.95 -6.04
N ASP A 166 10.25 22.30 -6.60
CA ASP A 166 10.37 20.94 -7.12
C ASP A 166 11.49 20.85 -8.16
N LYS A 167 12.34 19.86 -8.02
CA LYS A 167 13.46 19.62 -8.96
C LYS A 167 13.07 18.68 -10.10
N VAL A 168 11.96 17.96 -9.96
CA VAL A 168 11.46 17.02 -10.96
C VAL A 168 10.06 17.46 -11.40
N VAL A 169 9.99 18.29 -12.43
CA VAL A 169 8.73 18.62 -13.10
C VAL A 169 8.75 17.94 -14.47
N ALA A 170 7.84 17.00 -14.68
CA ALA A 170 7.60 16.48 -16.03
C ALA A 170 6.52 17.33 -16.69
N PRO A 171 6.68 17.71 -17.97
CA PRO A 171 5.61 18.37 -18.70
C PRO A 171 4.40 17.43 -18.80
N PRO A 172 3.17 17.94 -18.81
CA PRO A 172 1.98 17.14 -19.01
C PRO A 172 2.08 16.39 -20.35
N ARG A 173 1.81 15.09 -20.33
CA ARG A 173 1.77 14.23 -21.52
C ARG A 173 0.38 14.26 -22.13
#